data_1644e9c37cefd240a90b2c4b346a7a23
#
_entry.id   1644e9c37cefd240a90b2c4b346a7a23
#
_cell.length_a   1.000
_cell.length_b   1.000
_cell.length_c   1.000
_cell.angle_alpha   90.00
_cell.angle_beta   90.00
_cell.angle_gamma   90.00
#
_symmetry.space_group_name_H-M   'P 1'
#
loop_
_entity.id
_entity.type
_entity.pdbx_description
1 polymer ?
#
loop_
_entity_poly.entity_id
_entity_poly.type
_entity_poly.pdbx_seq_one_letter_code
_entity_poly.pdbx_strand_id
1 'polypeptide(L)'
;MAKKIIGFIKLQVAAGKANPSPPIGPALGQRGLNIMEFCKAFNAATQELEKGAPIPTTITVYADRSFSFVTKTPPASFLLKKAARIQKGSQEPGKVSAGTIRRSQLAEIATAKMADLNANDLEAATRIIEGSARAMGLTVVEG
;
A
#
# COMPACT_ATOMS: atom_id res chain seq x y z
N MET A 1 -30.30 3.11 4.65
CA MET A 1 -30.06 2.89 6.07
C MET A 1 -28.63 2.49 6.33
N ALA A 2 -28.08 2.98 7.43
CA ALA A 2 -26.71 2.62 7.79
C ALA A 2 -26.66 1.16 8.23
N LYS A 3 -25.79 0.36 7.63
CA LYS A 3 -25.58 -1.03 8.01
C LYS A 3 -24.67 -1.09 9.23
N LYS A 4 -24.92 -2.06 10.10
CA LYS A 4 -24.08 -2.26 11.28
C LYS A 4 -22.72 -2.84 10.86
N ILE A 5 -21.67 -2.17 11.22
CA ILE A 5 -20.28 -2.61 10.96
C ILE A 5 -19.89 -3.63 12.05
N ILE A 6 -19.49 -4.83 11.64
CA ILE A 6 -19.04 -5.87 12.58
C ILE A 6 -17.52 -6.02 12.61
N GLY A 7 -16.82 -5.43 11.64
CA GLY A 7 -15.36 -5.46 11.68
C GLY A 7 -14.73 -4.91 10.42
N PHE A 8 -13.40 -4.90 10.44
CA PHE A 8 -12.58 -4.45 9.33
C PHE A 8 -11.55 -5.52 9.01
N ILE A 9 -11.20 -5.62 7.73
CA ILE A 9 -10.12 -6.47 7.26
C ILE A 9 -9.15 -5.59 6.49
N LYS A 10 -7.88 -5.65 6.85
CA LYS A 10 -6.83 -4.90 6.15
C LYS A 10 -5.92 -5.88 5.43
N LEU A 11 -5.78 -5.70 4.12
CA LEU A 11 -4.97 -6.57 3.27
C LEU A 11 -4.11 -5.75 2.33
N GLN A 12 -3.03 -6.35 1.87
CA GLN A 12 -2.27 -5.86 0.72
C GLN A 12 -2.46 -6.85 -0.41
N VAL A 13 -3.04 -6.40 -1.51
CA VAL A 13 -3.36 -7.24 -2.65
C VAL A 13 -2.70 -6.68 -3.89
N ALA A 14 -2.09 -7.54 -4.71
CA ALA A 14 -1.49 -7.12 -5.96
C ALA A 14 -2.54 -6.57 -6.91
N ALA A 15 -2.31 -5.36 -7.45
CA ALA A 15 -3.25 -4.68 -8.35
C ALA A 15 -3.58 -5.55 -9.56
N GLY A 16 -4.86 -5.73 -9.84
CA GLY A 16 -5.35 -6.51 -10.97
C GLY A 16 -5.14 -8.02 -10.86
N LYS A 17 -4.63 -8.50 -9.72
CA LYS A 17 -4.32 -9.92 -9.51
C LYS A 17 -4.99 -10.52 -8.28
N ALA A 18 -6.10 -9.95 -7.84
CA ALA A 18 -6.84 -10.52 -6.73
C ALA A 18 -7.43 -11.87 -7.13
N ASN A 19 -7.23 -12.88 -6.28
CA ASN A 19 -7.75 -14.24 -6.50
C ASN A 19 -8.10 -14.87 -5.15
N PRO A 20 -8.81 -16.02 -5.13
CA PRO A 20 -9.22 -16.67 -3.89
C PRO A 20 -8.08 -17.30 -3.09
N SER A 21 -6.86 -17.27 -3.60
CA SER A 21 -5.69 -17.82 -2.88
C SER A 21 -5.32 -16.96 -1.67
N PRO A 22 -4.56 -17.50 -0.68
CA PRO A 22 -4.06 -16.68 0.41
C PRO A 22 -3.33 -15.43 -0.12
N PRO A 23 -3.41 -14.26 0.56
CA PRO A 23 -4.07 -14.05 1.85
C PRO A 23 -5.57 -13.71 1.78
N ILE A 24 -6.15 -13.58 0.59
CA ILE A 24 -7.53 -13.09 0.41
C ILE A 24 -8.56 -14.13 0.86
N GLY A 25 -8.41 -15.38 0.40
CA GLY A 25 -9.36 -16.43 0.69
C GLY A 25 -9.60 -16.63 2.18
N PRO A 26 -8.55 -16.95 2.98
CA PRO A 26 -8.72 -17.13 4.42
C PRO A 26 -9.27 -15.91 5.16
N ALA A 27 -8.79 -14.70 4.79
CA ALA A 27 -9.20 -13.47 5.46
C ALA A 27 -10.68 -13.19 5.27
N LEU A 28 -11.18 -13.33 4.05
CA LEU A 28 -12.59 -13.10 3.74
C LEU A 28 -13.47 -14.28 4.15
N GLY A 29 -12.96 -15.50 4.02
CA GLY A 29 -13.70 -16.71 4.38
C GLY A 29 -14.05 -16.76 5.85
N GLN A 30 -13.17 -16.31 6.74
CA GLN A 30 -13.43 -16.25 8.18
C GLN A 30 -14.62 -15.35 8.53
N ARG A 31 -14.88 -14.36 7.69
CA ARG A 31 -15.97 -13.40 7.89
C ARG A 31 -17.23 -13.78 7.10
N GLY A 32 -17.18 -14.87 6.34
CA GLY A 32 -18.32 -15.34 5.55
C GLY A 32 -18.64 -14.48 4.34
N LEU A 33 -17.65 -13.74 3.83
CA LEU A 33 -17.83 -12.86 2.68
C LEU A 33 -17.66 -13.61 1.36
N ASN A 34 -18.25 -13.05 0.30
CA ASN A 34 -18.10 -13.59 -1.05
C ASN A 34 -16.74 -13.19 -1.62
N ILE A 35 -15.81 -14.14 -1.66
CA ILE A 35 -14.44 -13.92 -2.10
C ILE A 35 -14.37 -13.52 -3.57
N MET A 36 -15.14 -14.20 -4.42
CA MET A 36 -15.14 -13.93 -5.87
C MET A 36 -15.65 -12.54 -6.20
N GLU A 37 -16.69 -12.10 -5.49
CA GLU A 37 -17.25 -10.76 -5.66
C GLU A 37 -16.20 -9.69 -5.32
N PHE A 38 -15.49 -9.89 -4.22
CA PHE A 38 -14.39 -8.99 -3.83
C PHE A 38 -13.29 -8.97 -4.90
N CYS A 39 -12.86 -10.14 -5.37
CA CYS A 39 -11.81 -10.24 -6.38
C CYS A 39 -12.18 -9.50 -7.66
N LYS A 40 -13.40 -9.66 -8.14
CA LYS A 40 -13.88 -8.97 -9.34
C LYS A 40 -13.92 -7.46 -9.13
N ALA A 41 -14.49 -7.02 -8.02
CA ALA A 41 -14.61 -5.58 -7.71
C ALA A 41 -13.22 -4.94 -7.55
N PHE A 42 -12.32 -5.61 -6.84
CA PHE A 42 -10.96 -5.13 -6.64
C PHE A 42 -10.19 -5.03 -7.96
N ASN A 43 -10.25 -6.08 -8.77
CA ASN A 43 -9.54 -6.09 -10.05
C ASN A 43 -10.07 -4.98 -10.97
N ALA A 44 -11.37 -4.74 -10.99
CA ALA A 44 -11.95 -3.63 -11.75
C ALA A 44 -11.48 -2.28 -11.22
N ALA A 45 -11.45 -2.10 -9.91
CA ALA A 45 -11.04 -0.83 -9.28
C ALA A 45 -9.55 -0.53 -9.48
N THR A 46 -8.72 -1.57 -9.59
CA THR A 46 -7.27 -1.41 -9.73
C THR A 46 -6.77 -1.62 -11.17
N GLN A 47 -7.68 -1.70 -12.12
CA GLN A 47 -7.33 -1.98 -13.52
C GLN A 47 -6.37 -0.96 -14.12
N GLU A 48 -6.51 0.32 -13.74
CA GLU A 48 -5.69 1.41 -14.22
C GLU A 48 -4.37 1.55 -13.46
N LEU A 49 -4.20 0.81 -12.37
CA LEU A 49 -3.00 0.88 -11.56
C LEU A 49 -1.93 -0.06 -12.09
N GLU A 50 -0.69 0.14 -11.65
CA GLU A 50 0.42 -0.72 -12.04
C GLU A 50 0.14 -2.16 -11.57
N LYS A 51 0.11 -3.10 -12.52
CA LYS A 51 -0.16 -4.50 -12.22
C LYS A 51 0.94 -5.09 -11.34
N GLY A 52 0.52 -5.82 -10.31
CA GLY A 52 1.44 -6.44 -9.37
C GLY A 52 1.90 -5.53 -8.25
N ALA A 53 1.59 -4.23 -8.28
CA ALA A 53 1.88 -3.33 -7.16
C ALA A 53 1.00 -3.71 -5.97
N PRO A 54 1.57 -3.85 -4.75
CA PRO A 54 0.77 -4.15 -3.57
C PRO A 54 -0.12 -2.95 -3.24
N ILE A 55 -1.42 -3.17 -3.19
CA ILE A 55 -2.40 -2.12 -2.89
C ILE A 55 -2.97 -2.36 -1.50
N PRO A 56 -2.72 -1.48 -0.52
CA PRO A 56 -3.35 -1.59 0.78
C PRO A 56 -4.86 -1.41 0.64
N THR A 57 -5.62 -2.36 1.11
CA THR A 57 -7.08 -2.37 1.01
C THR A 57 -7.68 -2.55 2.39
N THR A 58 -8.60 -1.67 2.76
CA THR A 58 -9.38 -1.81 3.99
C THR A 58 -10.79 -2.22 3.60
N ILE A 59 -11.22 -3.39 4.08
CA ILE A 59 -12.55 -3.93 3.81
C ILE A 59 -13.39 -3.75 5.06
N THR A 60 -14.53 -3.09 4.91
CA THR A 60 -15.52 -2.93 5.99
C THR A 60 -16.55 -4.04 5.86
N VAL A 61 -16.71 -4.81 6.93
CA VAL A 61 -17.66 -5.95 6.97
C VAL A 61 -18.92 -5.53 7.71
N TYR A 62 -20.05 -5.77 7.09
CA TYR A 62 -21.37 -5.44 7.66
C TYR A 62 -22.09 -6.68 8.19
N ALA A 63 -23.04 -6.44 9.10
CA ALA A 63 -23.79 -7.53 9.75
C ALA A 63 -24.57 -8.42 8.80
N ASP A 64 -24.98 -7.91 7.65
CA ASP A 64 -25.71 -8.66 6.62
C ASP A 64 -24.79 -9.44 5.66
N ARG A 65 -23.52 -9.57 6.02
CA ARG A 65 -22.49 -10.23 5.21
C ARG A 65 -22.14 -9.49 3.91
N SER A 66 -22.57 -8.24 3.79
CA SER A 66 -22.09 -7.38 2.71
C SER A 66 -20.79 -6.73 3.13
N PHE A 67 -20.10 -6.13 2.17
CA PHE A 67 -18.84 -5.45 2.44
C PHE A 67 -18.68 -4.24 1.53
N SER A 68 -17.85 -3.31 1.97
CA SER A 68 -17.32 -2.25 1.13
C SER A 68 -15.80 -2.23 1.30
N PHE A 69 -15.08 -1.69 0.33
CA PHE A 69 -13.64 -1.61 0.46
C PHE A 69 -13.13 -0.28 -0.07
N VAL A 70 -12.00 0.14 0.49
CA VAL A 70 -11.29 1.36 0.08
C VAL A 70 -9.84 0.97 -0.22
N THR A 71 -9.36 1.33 -1.39
CA THR A 71 -7.98 1.11 -1.78
C THR A 71 -7.16 2.37 -1.53
N LYS A 72 -5.89 2.18 -1.18
CA LYS A 72 -4.95 3.27 -0.97
C LYS A 72 -3.81 3.17 -1.97
N THR A 73 -2.94 4.17 -2.00
CA THR A 73 -1.75 4.12 -2.84
C THR A 73 -0.80 3.02 -2.36
N PRO A 74 0.07 2.47 -3.23
CA PRO A 74 1.03 1.45 -2.81
C PRO A 74 1.85 1.90 -1.59
N PRO A 75 2.33 0.94 -0.75
CA PRO A 75 3.11 1.31 0.43
C PRO A 75 4.36 2.11 0.05
N ALA A 76 4.77 3.02 0.94
CA ALA A 76 5.98 3.82 0.72
C ALA A 76 7.20 2.92 0.47
N SER A 77 7.30 1.80 1.18
CA SER A 77 8.41 0.85 0.99
C SER A 77 8.48 0.30 -0.43
N PHE A 78 7.34 -0.01 -1.04
CA PHE A 78 7.30 -0.47 -2.42
C PHE A 78 7.80 0.60 -3.39
N LEU A 79 7.30 1.83 -3.24
CA LEU A 79 7.68 2.95 -4.09
C LEU A 79 9.18 3.30 -3.92
N LEU A 80 9.68 3.24 -2.69
CA LEU A 80 11.09 3.50 -2.41
C LEU A 80 12.01 2.45 -3.03
N LYS A 81 11.64 1.17 -2.91
CA LYS A 81 12.41 0.08 -3.54
C LYS A 81 12.45 0.22 -5.05
N LYS A 82 11.32 0.60 -5.65
CA LYS A 82 11.22 0.81 -7.09
C LYS A 82 12.09 1.98 -7.54
N ALA A 83 12.04 3.11 -6.82
CA ALA A 83 12.82 4.30 -7.15
C ALA A 83 14.32 4.06 -6.98
N ALA A 84 14.72 3.34 -5.94
CA ALA A 84 16.11 3.00 -5.67
C ALA A 84 16.62 1.81 -6.51
N ARG A 85 15.72 1.13 -7.22
CA ARG A 85 16.02 -0.05 -8.05
C ARG A 85 16.61 -1.21 -7.24
N ILE A 86 16.07 -1.43 -6.05
CA ILE A 86 16.47 -2.55 -5.17
C ILE A 86 15.27 -3.47 -4.93
N GLN A 87 15.57 -4.73 -4.63
CA GLN A 87 14.53 -5.73 -4.34
C GLN A 87 14.19 -5.80 -2.86
N LYS A 88 15.16 -5.53 -2.00
CA LYS A 88 15.01 -5.59 -0.56
C LYS A 88 15.68 -4.40 0.10
N GLY A 89 15.14 -3.98 1.24
CA GLY A 89 15.81 -3.02 2.11
C GLY A 89 16.99 -3.65 2.84
N SER A 90 17.70 -2.85 3.63
CA SER A 90 18.84 -3.32 4.41
C SER A 90 18.39 -4.27 5.53
N GLN A 91 19.19 -5.28 5.81
CA GLN A 91 18.99 -6.14 6.98
C GLN A 91 19.35 -5.42 8.29
N GLU A 92 20.27 -4.46 8.20
CA GLU A 92 20.70 -3.65 9.35
C GLU A 92 20.60 -2.16 8.99
N PRO A 93 19.37 -1.60 8.98
CA PRO A 93 19.19 -0.17 8.66
C PRO A 93 19.98 0.72 9.62
N GLY A 94 20.64 1.72 9.07
CA GLY A 94 21.49 2.62 9.84
C GLY A 94 22.93 2.16 9.95
N LYS A 95 23.23 0.89 9.67
CA LYS A 95 24.59 0.35 9.65
C LYS A 95 25.06 0.01 8.25
N VAL A 96 24.20 -0.67 7.49
CA VAL A 96 24.49 -1.09 6.12
C VAL A 96 23.48 -0.43 5.17
N SER A 97 23.99 0.27 4.15
CA SER A 97 23.14 0.88 3.13
C SER A 97 22.70 -0.15 2.10
N ALA A 98 21.40 -0.23 1.82
CA ALA A 98 20.87 -1.09 0.77
C ALA A 98 20.88 -0.43 -0.60
N GLY A 99 21.00 0.90 -0.66
CA GLY A 99 21.00 1.65 -1.90
C GLY A 99 20.93 3.14 -1.62
N THR A 100 20.82 3.91 -2.69
CA THR A 100 20.79 5.38 -2.63
C THR A 100 19.53 5.88 -3.31
N ILE A 101 18.91 6.92 -2.73
CA ILE A 101 17.74 7.57 -3.31
C ILE A 101 17.96 9.09 -3.29
N ARG A 102 17.54 9.76 -4.34
CA ARG A 102 17.66 11.21 -4.46
C ARG A 102 16.47 11.91 -3.83
N ARG A 103 16.69 13.10 -3.32
CA ARG A 103 15.62 13.90 -2.72
C ARG A 103 14.50 14.21 -3.72
N SER A 104 14.84 14.43 -5.00
CA SER A 104 13.83 14.61 -6.06
C SER A 104 12.93 13.38 -6.22
N GLN A 105 13.49 12.19 -6.09
CA GLN A 105 12.70 10.95 -6.15
C GLN A 105 11.76 10.83 -4.94
N LEU A 106 12.22 11.28 -3.76
CA LEU A 106 11.37 11.32 -2.56
C LEU A 106 10.20 12.27 -2.77
N ALA A 107 10.42 13.42 -3.40
CA ALA A 107 9.37 14.38 -3.70
C ALA A 107 8.33 13.81 -4.67
N GLU A 108 8.76 13.05 -5.67
CA GLU A 108 7.85 12.37 -6.60
C GLU A 108 6.98 11.35 -5.88
N ILE A 109 7.56 10.55 -5.00
CA ILE A 109 6.84 9.57 -4.20
C ILE A 109 5.84 10.28 -3.27
N ALA A 110 6.28 11.36 -2.62
CA ALA A 110 5.43 12.15 -1.74
C ALA A 110 4.23 12.71 -2.48
N THR A 111 4.43 13.23 -3.71
CA THR A 111 3.35 13.73 -4.55
C THR A 111 2.33 12.63 -4.85
N ALA A 112 2.80 11.44 -5.19
CA ALA A 112 1.92 10.30 -5.49
C ALA A 112 1.10 9.87 -4.27
N LYS A 113 1.62 10.05 -3.05
CA LYS A 113 0.97 9.62 -1.81
C LYS A 113 0.24 10.72 -1.06
N MET A 114 0.23 11.96 -1.56
CA MET A 114 -0.40 13.09 -0.83
C MET A 114 -1.84 12.79 -0.41
N ALA A 115 -2.59 12.05 -1.22
CA ALA A 115 -3.97 11.68 -0.91
C ALA A 115 -4.09 10.85 0.37
N ASP A 116 -3.06 10.06 0.71
CA ASP A 116 -3.07 9.16 1.88
C ASP A 116 -2.30 9.72 3.08
N LEU A 117 -1.57 10.83 2.88
CA LEU A 117 -0.75 11.42 3.92
C LEU A 117 -1.48 12.56 4.63
N ASN A 118 -1.14 12.76 5.89
CA ASN A 118 -1.66 13.86 6.68
C ASN A 118 -0.73 15.08 6.67
N ALA A 119 0.19 15.13 5.72
CA ALA A 119 1.13 16.23 5.58
C ALA A 119 0.42 17.50 5.11
N ASN A 120 0.84 18.64 5.62
CA ASN A 120 0.24 19.93 5.27
C ASN A 120 0.71 20.44 3.90
N ASP A 121 1.93 20.08 3.50
CA ASP A 121 2.50 20.49 2.22
C ASP A 121 3.44 19.42 1.67
N LEU A 122 3.96 19.65 0.48
CA LEU A 122 4.84 18.68 -0.19
C LEU A 122 6.16 18.49 0.55
N GLU A 123 6.71 19.54 1.15
CA GLU A 123 7.94 19.43 1.91
C GLU A 123 7.77 18.51 3.12
N ALA A 124 6.68 18.67 3.86
CA ALA A 124 6.37 17.80 5.00
C ALA A 124 6.17 16.35 4.55
N ALA A 125 5.47 16.14 3.42
CA ALA A 125 5.27 14.80 2.84
C ALA A 125 6.61 14.18 2.45
N THR A 126 7.51 14.95 1.86
CA THR A 126 8.85 14.48 1.48
C THR A 126 9.64 14.03 2.70
N ARG A 127 9.54 14.75 3.81
CA ARG A 127 10.21 14.37 5.06
C ARG A 127 9.67 13.05 5.63
N ILE A 128 8.37 12.81 5.51
CA ILE A 128 7.74 11.55 5.93
C ILE A 128 8.33 10.39 5.11
N ILE A 129 8.40 10.55 3.81
CA ILE A 129 8.94 9.51 2.92
C ILE A 129 10.45 9.33 3.16
N GLU A 130 11.18 10.41 3.43
CA GLU A 130 12.61 10.34 3.77
C GLU A 130 12.85 9.50 5.03
N GLY A 131 12.02 9.68 6.06
CA GLY A 131 12.08 8.85 7.27
C GLY A 131 11.88 7.37 6.96
N SER A 132 10.92 7.05 6.10
CA SER A 132 10.68 5.66 5.65
C SER A 132 11.88 5.11 4.89
N ALA A 133 12.51 5.92 4.04
CA ALA A 133 13.70 5.53 3.28
C ALA A 133 14.87 5.19 4.22
N ARG A 134 15.10 6.02 5.21
CA ARG A 134 16.16 5.78 6.21
C ARG A 134 15.89 4.51 7.01
N ALA A 135 14.63 4.28 7.38
CA ALA A 135 14.22 3.08 8.10
C ALA A 135 14.45 1.80 7.28
N MET A 136 14.44 1.91 5.95
CA MET A 136 14.74 0.80 5.05
C MET A 136 16.24 0.62 4.78
N GLY A 137 17.06 1.53 5.28
CA GLY A 137 18.51 1.50 5.06
C GLY A 137 18.94 2.16 3.76
N LEU A 138 18.12 3.04 3.19
CA LEU A 138 18.49 3.82 2.01
C LEU A 138 19.25 5.07 2.41
N THR A 139 20.25 5.43 1.62
CA THR A 139 21.00 6.68 1.78
C THR A 139 20.34 7.76 0.96
N VAL A 140 19.95 8.86 1.60
CA VAL A 140 19.30 9.98 0.93
C VAL A 140 20.39 10.98 0.50
N VAL A 141 20.41 11.32 -0.79
CA VAL A 141 21.37 12.28 -1.35
C VAL A 141 20.63 13.46 -1.97
N GLU A 142 21.30 14.60 -2.01
CA GLU A 142 20.76 15.79 -2.65
C GLU A 142 20.69 15.59 -4.18
N GLY A 143 19.71 16.21 -4.81
CA GLY A 143 19.58 16.12 -6.27
C GLY A 143 18.18 16.19 -6.82
#